data_60e841302bdcafacf6659c3f8c9a1933
#
_entry.id   60e841302bdcafacf6659c3f8c9a1933
#
_cell.length_a   1.000
_cell.length_b   1.000
_cell.length_c   1.000
_cell.angle_alpha   90.00
_cell.angle_beta   90.00
_cell.angle_gamma   90.00
#
_symmetry.space_group_name_H-M   'P 1'
#
loop_
_entity.id
_entity.type
_entity.pdbx_description
1 polymer ?
#
loop_
_entity_poly.entity_id
_entity_poly.type
_entity_poly.pdbx_seq_one_letter_code
_entity_poly.pdbx_strand_id
1 'polypeptide(L)'
;RGNSIQIIYGPYVTVLKSELEDYLRTRRAKKEIKQLLKENTHSKDKMQQESIACPIKGCVIELEEVGDEAFSGGMLGEGFAVKPEEGKLYAPVDGIIAAVFRTKHALAMESKDGAEVLIHLGLDTVKRGGKGFYMKVEAGQKVKKGELICEFDLEDMRVDGYVMTTPVVISNNAEYASISLKHIGECNVGEEILTLYK
;
A
#
# COMPACT_ATOMS: atom_id res chain seq x y z
N ARG A 1 15.31 -18.27 -29.00
CA ARG A 1 16.04 -18.58 -27.74
C ARG A 1 15.67 -17.49 -26.77
N GLY A 2 14.70 -17.75 -25.87
CA GLY A 2 14.29 -16.83 -24.83
C GLY A 2 15.29 -16.88 -23.67
N ASN A 3 15.83 -15.74 -23.27
CA ASN A 3 16.60 -15.61 -22.04
C ASN A 3 15.62 -15.60 -20.87
N SER A 4 15.56 -16.73 -20.13
CA SER A 4 14.91 -16.75 -18.83
C SER A 4 15.86 -16.14 -17.82
N ILE A 5 15.53 -14.96 -17.29
CA ILE A 5 16.21 -14.39 -16.13
C ILE A 5 15.64 -15.10 -14.92
N GLN A 6 16.41 -15.94 -14.28
CA GLN A 6 16.06 -16.56 -13.01
C GLN A 6 16.45 -15.59 -11.88
N ILE A 7 15.47 -14.81 -11.40
CA ILE A 7 15.69 -13.92 -10.25
C ILE A 7 15.60 -14.77 -8.99
N ILE A 8 16.71 -14.94 -8.29
CA ILE A 8 16.76 -15.67 -7.02
C ILE A 8 16.30 -14.70 -5.92
N TYR A 9 15.02 -14.77 -5.59
CA TYR A 9 14.47 -14.06 -4.44
C TYR A 9 14.90 -14.77 -3.15
N GLY A 10 15.33 -14.01 -2.14
CA GLY A 10 15.59 -14.57 -0.81
C GLY A 10 14.32 -15.13 -0.17
N PRO A 11 14.43 -16.02 0.84
CA PRO A 11 13.30 -16.78 1.42
C PRO A 11 12.16 -15.91 1.94
N TYR A 12 12.41 -14.66 2.30
CA TYR A 12 11.41 -13.73 2.83
C TYR A 12 10.55 -13.08 1.75
N VAL A 13 11.11 -12.83 0.56
CA VAL A 13 10.34 -12.32 -0.60
C VAL A 13 9.34 -13.39 -1.06
N THR A 14 9.70 -14.66 -0.95
CA THR A 14 8.80 -15.78 -1.28
C THR A 14 7.58 -15.81 -0.35
N VAL A 15 7.78 -15.51 0.96
CA VAL A 15 6.67 -15.46 1.94
C VAL A 15 5.74 -14.28 1.65
N LEU A 16 6.30 -13.08 1.45
CA LEU A 16 5.52 -11.88 1.11
C LEU A 16 4.75 -12.08 -0.20
N LYS A 17 5.40 -12.63 -1.22
CA LYS A 17 4.77 -12.94 -2.50
C LYS A 17 3.63 -13.94 -2.34
N SER A 18 3.81 -15.00 -1.56
CA SER A 18 2.78 -16.02 -1.32
C SER A 18 1.58 -15.43 -0.57
N GLU A 19 1.80 -14.66 0.50
CA GLU A 19 0.71 -14.01 1.26
C GLU A 19 -0.04 -12.99 0.40
N LEU A 20 0.68 -12.24 -0.45
CA LEU A 20 0.09 -11.28 -1.38
C LEU A 20 -0.66 -11.97 -2.52
N GLU A 21 -0.11 -13.05 -3.10
CA GLU A 21 -0.77 -13.84 -4.15
C GLU A 21 -2.06 -14.49 -3.63
N ASP A 22 -2.06 -15.04 -2.41
CA ASP A 22 -3.26 -15.60 -1.78
C ASP A 22 -4.31 -14.52 -1.51
N TYR A 23 -3.91 -13.35 -1.05
CA TYR A 23 -4.78 -12.20 -0.89
C TYR A 23 -5.40 -11.78 -2.24
N LEU A 24 -4.58 -11.59 -3.27
CA LEU A 24 -5.04 -11.18 -4.61
C LEU A 24 -5.93 -12.26 -5.25
N ARG A 25 -5.62 -13.54 -5.08
CA ARG A 25 -6.44 -14.65 -5.59
C ARG A 25 -7.82 -14.69 -4.95
N THR A 26 -7.90 -14.53 -3.64
CA THR A 26 -9.16 -14.49 -2.89
C THR A 26 -10.02 -13.29 -3.33
N ARG A 27 -9.38 -12.17 -3.65
CA ARG A 27 -10.09 -10.96 -4.13
C ARG A 27 -10.55 -11.08 -5.57
N ARG A 28 -9.76 -11.68 -6.48
CA ARG A 28 -10.20 -11.91 -7.87
C ARG A 28 -11.51 -12.67 -7.91
N ALA A 29 -11.64 -13.74 -7.14
CA ALA A 29 -12.90 -14.50 -7.04
C ALA A 29 -14.07 -13.64 -6.52
N LYS A 30 -13.85 -12.79 -5.50
CA LYS A 30 -14.88 -11.86 -5.00
C LYS A 30 -15.23 -10.76 -6.01
N LYS A 31 -14.25 -10.33 -6.82
CA LYS A 31 -14.42 -9.27 -7.82
C LYS A 31 -15.23 -9.74 -9.02
N GLU A 32 -15.00 -10.97 -9.52
CA GLU A 32 -15.81 -11.55 -10.59
C GLU A 32 -17.28 -11.62 -10.20
N ILE A 33 -17.58 -11.98 -8.95
CA ILE A 33 -18.95 -11.98 -8.43
C ILE A 33 -19.52 -10.54 -8.35
N LYS A 34 -18.72 -9.57 -7.93
CA LYS A 34 -19.13 -8.16 -7.81
C LYS A 34 -19.32 -7.50 -9.19
N GLN A 35 -18.55 -7.92 -10.19
CA GLN A 35 -18.66 -7.43 -11.57
C GLN A 35 -19.93 -7.94 -12.25
N LEU A 36 -20.28 -9.21 -12.07
CA LEU A 36 -21.54 -9.80 -12.53
C LEU A 36 -22.78 -9.13 -11.91
N LEU A 37 -22.64 -8.54 -10.71
CA LEU A 37 -23.70 -7.80 -10.04
C LEU A 37 -23.77 -6.31 -10.46
N LYS A 38 -22.71 -5.73 -11.05
CA LYS A 38 -22.63 -4.32 -11.47
C LYS A 38 -23.09 -4.06 -12.90
N GLU A 39 -23.24 -5.07 -13.76
CA GLU A 39 -23.63 -4.89 -15.17
C GLU A 39 -25.09 -4.39 -15.36
N ASN A 40 -25.82 -4.09 -14.28
CA ASN A 40 -27.20 -3.61 -14.31
C ASN A 40 -27.44 -2.16 -13.92
N THR A 41 -26.39 -1.32 -13.79
CA THR A 41 -26.61 0.11 -13.49
C THR A 41 -25.76 1.01 -14.37
N HIS A 42 -26.33 1.43 -15.50
CA HIS A 42 -25.85 2.57 -16.29
C HIS A 42 -26.15 3.87 -15.54
N SER A 43 -25.12 4.67 -15.23
CA SER A 43 -25.28 6.12 -15.07
C SER A 43 -23.99 6.88 -15.30
N LYS A 44 -24.04 7.65 -16.36
CA LYS A 44 -23.39 8.94 -16.73
C LYS A 44 -21.96 9.27 -16.25
N ASP A 45 -21.13 9.50 -17.29
CA ASP A 45 -19.82 10.16 -17.29
C ASP A 45 -19.70 11.36 -16.34
N LYS A 46 -19.04 11.15 -15.23
CA LYS A 46 -18.11 12.09 -14.61
C LYS A 46 -16.83 11.30 -14.40
N MET A 47 -15.71 11.78 -14.92
CA MET A 47 -14.39 11.25 -14.55
C MET A 47 -14.35 11.17 -13.04
N GLN A 48 -14.41 9.95 -12.53
CA GLN A 48 -14.42 9.70 -11.10
C GLN A 48 -12.98 9.85 -10.63
N GLN A 49 -12.74 10.84 -9.78
CA GLN A 49 -11.43 11.16 -9.24
C GLN A 49 -11.38 10.78 -7.77
N GLU A 50 -10.31 10.11 -7.37
CA GLU A 50 -10.06 9.74 -5.98
C GLU A 50 -8.66 10.23 -5.58
N SER A 51 -8.50 10.72 -4.34
CA SER A 51 -7.19 11.15 -3.81
C SER A 51 -6.72 10.25 -2.67
N ILE A 52 -5.42 9.96 -2.67
CA ILE A 52 -4.72 9.24 -1.63
C ILE A 52 -3.87 10.24 -0.85
N ALA A 53 -4.07 10.28 0.46
CA ALA A 53 -3.35 11.19 1.33
C ALA A 53 -2.03 10.61 1.85
N CYS A 54 -1.14 11.48 2.29
CA CYS A 54 0.06 11.10 3.03
C CYS A 54 -0.32 10.39 4.33
N PRO A 55 0.09 9.12 4.52
CA PRO A 55 -0.29 8.36 5.70
C PRO A 55 0.67 8.51 6.87
N ILE A 56 1.88 9.08 6.65
CA ILE A 56 2.93 9.22 7.67
C ILE A 56 3.59 10.58 7.47
N LYS A 57 3.78 11.34 8.53
CA LYS A 57 4.59 12.57 8.46
C LYS A 57 6.02 12.23 8.06
N GLY A 58 6.56 12.93 7.03
CA GLY A 58 7.90 12.69 6.53
C GLY A 58 8.15 13.28 5.16
N CYS A 59 9.07 12.67 4.41
CA CYS A 59 9.44 13.10 3.06
C CYS A 59 8.94 12.10 2.03
N VAL A 60 8.06 12.55 1.13
CA VAL A 60 7.57 11.77 -0.02
C VAL A 60 8.66 11.69 -1.09
N ILE A 61 8.86 10.51 -1.63
CA ILE A 61 9.75 10.20 -2.75
C ILE A 61 9.02 9.37 -3.81
N GLU A 62 9.54 9.31 -5.01
CA GLU A 62 9.07 8.41 -6.06
C GLU A 62 9.34 6.95 -5.71
N LEU A 63 8.51 6.02 -6.21
CA LEU A 63 8.72 4.58 -5.96
C LEU A 63 10.02 4.08 -6.57
N GLU A 64 10.46 4.65 -7.68
CA GLU A 64 11.71 4.34 -8.37
C GLU A 64 12.95 4.57 -7.50
N GLU A 65 12.86 5.46 -6.50
CA GLU A 65 13.93 5.74 -5.53
C GLU A 65 13.99 4.72 -4.39
N VAL A 66 13.00 3.82 -4.28
CA VAL A 66 12.98 2.78 -3.24
C VAL A 66 13.99 1.70 -3.60
N GLY A 67 14.89 1.37 -2.67
CA GLY A 67 15.97 0.38 -2.86
C GLY A 67 15.50 -1.09 -2.91
N ASP A 68 14.25 -1.36 -3.32
CA ASP A 68 13.66 -2.68 -3.43
C ASP A 68 12.95 -2.82 -4.79
N GLU A 69 13.40 -3.76 -5.62
CA GLU A 69 12.89 -3.97 -6.99
C GLU A 69 11.41 -4.31 -7.06
N ALA A 70 10.83 -4.90 -5.99
CA ALA A 70 9.41 -5.22 -5.97
C ALA A 70 8.54 -3.95 -6.00
N PHE A 71 9.04 -2.85 -5.42
CA PHE A 71 8.38 -1.55 -5.42
C PHE A 71 8.86 -0.69 -6.58
N SER A 72 10.19 -0.47 -6.72
CA SER A 72 10.75 0.41 -7.76
C SER A 72 10.50 -0.09 -9.18
N GLY A 73 10.35 -1.39 -9.37
CA GLY A 73 10.00 -2.00 -10.65
C GLY A 73 8.50 -1.99 -10.99
N GLY A 74 7.64 -1.41 -10.14
CA GLY A 74 6.19 -1.31 -10.37
C GLY A 74 5.42 -2.63 -10.35
N MET A 75 6.04 -3.73 -9.90
CA MET A 75 5.38 -5.06 -9.89
C MET A 75 4.17 -5.14 -8.94
N LEU A 76 4.17 -4.34 -7.89
CA LEU A 76 3.10 -4.31 -6.88
C LEU A 76 2.05 -3.22 -7.15
N GLY A 77 2.28 -2.36 -8.13
CA GLY A 77 1.41 -1.26 -8.51
C GLY A 77 2.17 0.06 -8.61
N GLU A 78 1.43 1.14 -8.93
CA GLU A 78 1.94 2.50 -8.95
C GLU A 78 1.68 3.21 -7.62
N GLY A 79 2.51 4.19 -7.25
CA GLY A 79 2.34 4.88 -5.99
C GLY A 79 3.48 5.83 -5.65
N PHE A 80 3.79 5.90 -4.38
CA PHE A 80 4.87 6.71 -3.80
C PHE A 80 5.46 6.00 -2.58
N ALA A 81 6.55 6.53 -2.05
CA ALA A 81 7.05 6.09 -0.76
C ALA A 81 7.26 7.29 0.18
N VAL A 82 7.22 7.05 1.48
CA VAL A 82 7.50 8.06 2.50
C VAL A 82 8.73 7.64 3.30
N LYS A 83 9.69 8.54 3.49
CA LYS A 83 10.74 8.44 4.50
C LYS A 83 10.16 9.01 5.80
N PRO A 84 9.76 8.18 6.78
CA PRO A 84 9.01 8.62 7.94
C PRO A 84 9.85 9.46 8.90
N GLU A 85 9.26 10.47 9.51
CA GLU A 85 9.82 11.24 10.63
C GLU A 85 9.30 10.77 11.99
N GLU A 86 8.14 10.09 12.00
CA GLU A 86 7.53 9.55 13.22
C GLU A 86 7.03 8.12 13.02
N GLY A 87 6.93 7.37 14.11
CA GLY A 87 6.45 5.99 14.12
C GLY A 87 4.94 5.85 14.17
N LYS A 88 4.19 6.60 13.34
CA LYS A 88 2.72 6.57 13.32
C LYS A 88 2.21 6.49 11.90
N LEU A 89 1.34 5.52 11.65
CA LEU A 89 0.66 5.33 10.38
C LEU A 89 -0.81 5.68 10.51
N TYR A 90 -1.29 6.51 9.61
CA TYR A 90 -2.69 6.93 9.53
C TYR A 90 -3.34 6.44 8.23
N ALA A 91 -4.66 6.25 8.25
CA ALA A 91 -5.40 5.84 7.06
C ALA A 91 -5.32 6.92 5.97
N PRO A 92 -4.81 6.60 4.75
CA PRO A 92 -4.72 7.56 3.65
C PRO A 92 -6.05 7.84 2.97
N VAL A 93 -7.07 7.01 3.22
CA VAL A 93 -8.40 7.09 2.62
C VAL A 93 -9.48 6.70 3.62
N ASP A 94 -10.73 7.11 3.35
CA ASP A 94 -11.90 6.47 3.95
C ASP A 94 -12.07 5.07 3.33
N GLY A 95 -12.25 4.03 4.15
CA GLY A 95 -12.37 2.69 3.60
C GLY A 95 -12.45 1.58 4.63
N ILE A 96 -11.98 0.40 4.23
CA ILE A 96 -11.97 -0.81 5.05
C ILE A 96 -10.55 -1.37 5.04
N ILE A 97 -10.07 -1.82 6.19
CA ILE A 97 -8.84 -2.61 6.29
C ILE A 97 -9.11 -3.97 5.65
N ALA A 98 -8.56 -4.17 4.47
CA ALA A 98 -8.79 -5.39 3.72
C ALA A 98 -7.96 -6.57 4.25
N ALA A 99 -6.73 -6.29 4.70
CA ALA A 99 -5.86 -7.26 5.35
C ALA A 99 -4.85 -6.57 6.28
N VAL A 100 -4.47 -7.25 7.36
CA VAL A 100 -3.27 -6.97 8.15
C VAL A 100 -2.38 -8.19 8.03
N PHE A 101 -1.15 -8.01 7.56
CA PHE A 101 -0.20 -9.12 7.41
C PHE A 101 0.21 -9.66 8.79
N ARG A 102 0.43 -10.97 8.89
CA ARG A 102 0.71 -11.66 10.15
C ARG A 102 1.86 -11.05 10.94
N THR A 103 2.90 -10.57 10.27
CA THR A 103 4.06 -9.89 10.87
C THR A 103 3.87 -8.39 11.00
N LYS A 104 2.66 -7.87 10.77
CA LYS A 104 2.24 -6.48 11.00
C LYS A 104 3.08 -5.40 10.27
N HIS A 105 4.01 -5.81 9.41
CA HIS A 105 4.87 -4.92 8.64
C HIS A 105 4.17 -4.32 7.41
N ALA A 106 3.05 -4.90 7.03
CA ALA A 106 2.25 -4.43 5.91
C ALA A 106 0.76 -4.57 6.20
N LEU A 107 -0.03 -3.75 5.52
CA LEU A 107 -1.49 -3.83 5.53
C LEU A 107 -2.03 -3.42 4.15
N ALA A 108 -3.22 -3.91 3.84
CA ALA A 108 -3.97 -3.51 2.65
C ALA A 108 -5.31 -2.88 3.06
N MET A 109 -5.70 -1.85 2.33
CA MET A 109 -6.98 -1.16 2.49
C MET A 109 -7.76 -1.18 1.18
N GLU A 110 -9.08 -1.18 1.27
CA GLU A 110 -9.97 -0.87 0.17
C GLU A 110 -10.66 0.46 0.47
N SER A 111 -10.45 1.45 -0.38
CA SER A 111 -11.14 2.73 -0.24
C SER A 111 -12.64 2.59 -0.55
N LYS A 112 -13.43 3.56 -0.13
CA LYS A 112 -14.87 3.61 -0.47
C LYS A 112 -15.11 3.72 -1.98
N ASP A 113 -14.17 4.30 -2.73
CA ASP A 113 -14.26 4.56 -4.17
C ASP A 113 -13.57 3.45 -5.00
N GLY A 114 -12.96 2.46 -4.32
CA GLY A 114 -12.46 1.21 -4.87
C GLY A 114 -10.95 1.15 -5.13
N ALA A 115 -10.16 2.10 -4.63
CA ALA A 115 -8.71 1.99 -4.65
C ALA A 115 -8.24 0.90 -3.67
N GLU A 116 -7.34 0.03 -4.14
CA GLU A 116 -6.67 -0.97 -3.32
C GLU A 116 -5.29 -0.45 -2.94
N VAL A 117 -5.18 0.02 -1.70
CA VAL A 117 -3.95 0.63 -1.17
C VAL A 117 -3.19 -0.39 -0.35
N LEU A 118 -1.97 -0.72 -0.76
CA LEU A 118 -1.02 -1.54 0.01
C LEU A 118 0.02 -0.60 0.64
N ILE A 119 0.24 -0.73 1.95
CA ILE A 119 1.24 0.03 2.70
C ILE A 119 2.22 -0.96 3.31
N HIS A 120 3.52 -0.75 3.09
CA HIS A 120 4.59 -1.60 3.60
C HIS A 120 5.55 -0.78 4.47
N LEU A 121 5.55 -1.02 5.78
CA LEU A 121 6.30 -0.25 6.78
C LEU A 121 7.78 -0.66 6.82
N GLY A 122 8.63 0.10 6.15
CA GLY A 122 10.05 -0.16 6.00
C GLY A 122 10.38 -1.32 5.07
N LEU A 123 11.62 -1.48 4.67
CA LEU A 123 12.09 -2.55 3.81
C LEU A 123 12.59 -3.72 4.66
N ASP A 124 12.31 -4.95 4.23
CA ASP A 124 12.73 -6.20 4.91
C ASP A 124 12.22 -6.37 6.36
N THR A 125 11.33 -5.52 6.83
CA THR A 125 10.84 -5.51 8.23
C THR A 125 9.97 -6.72 8.58
N VAL A 126 9.57 -7.53 7.60
CA VAL A 126 9.01 -8.87 7.79
C VAL A 126 9.89 -9.74 8.68
N LYS A 127 11.22 -9.56 8.62
CA LYS A 127 12.23 -10.28 9.43
C LYS A 127 12.09 -10.04 10.93
N ARG A 128 11.43 -8.94 11.35
CA ARG A 128 11.16 -8.65 12.76
C ARG A 128 10.07 -9.54 13.38
N GLY A 129 9.32 -10.28 12.57
CA GLY A 129 8.26 -11.18 13.05
C GLY A 129 7.14 -10.46 13.82
N GLY A 130 6.92 -9.18 13.55
CA GLY A 130 5.90 -8.34 14.17
C GLY A 130 6.37 -7.52 15.39
N LYS A 131 7.63 -7.64 15.78
CA LYS A 131 8.19 -6.84 16.91
C LYS A 131 8.28 -5.36 16.52
N GLY A 132 7.79 -4.49 17.42
CA GLY A 132 7.82 -3.04 17.22
C GLY A 132 6.70 -2.53 16.32
N PHE A 133 5.69 -3.33 15.96
CA PHE A 133 4.49 -2.90 15.25
C PHE A 133 3.24 -3.09 16.14
N TYR A 134 2.51 -2.02 16.37
CA TYR A 134 1.34 -1.95 17.25
C TYR A 134 0.10 -1.57 16.44
N MET A 135 -0.50 -2.55 15.75
CA MET A 135 -1.73 -2.33 15.00
C MET A 135 -2.86 -1.90 15.93
N LYS A 136 -3.59 -0.86 15.52
CA LYS A 136 -4.78 -0.35 16.21
C LYS A 136 -6.07 -0.83 15.55
N VAL A 137 -5.93 -1.54 14.43
CA VAL A 137 -7.04 -1.99 13.58
C VAL A 137 -6.86 -3.46 13.21
N GLU A 138 -7.95 -4.07 12.77
CA GLU A 138 -7.99 -5.44 12.28
C GLU A 138 -8.67 -5.54 10.91
N ALA A 139 -8.49 -6.67 10.22
CA ALA A 139 -9.12 -6.91 8.92
C ALA A 139 -10.65 -6.86 9.03
N GLY A 140 -11.29 -6.17 8.08
CA GLY A 140 -12.73 -5.93 8.05
C GLY A 140 -13.16 -4.64 8.76
N GLN A 141 -12.30 -3.99 9.52
CA GLN A 141 -12.62 -2.73 10.21
C GLN A 141 -12.75 -1.57 9.22
N LYS A 142 -13.80 -0.75 9.40
CA LYS A 142 -13.95 0.52 8.69
C LYS A 142 -13.11 1.59 9.38
N VAL A 143 -12.42 2.38 8.58
CA VAL A 143 -11.59 3.50 9.04
C VAL A 143 -11.86 4.76 8.24
N LYS A 144 -11.55 5.89 8.84
CA LYS A 144 -11.61 7.19 8.19
C LYS A 144 -10.21 7.71 7.83
N LYS A 145 -10.12 8.47 6.75
CA LYS A 145 -8.91 9.21 6.39
C LYS A 145 -8.39 9.99 7.60
N GLY A 146 -7.10 9.84 7.93
CA GLY A 146 -6.46 10.45 9.08
C GLY A 146 -6.66 9.72 10.41
N GLU A 147 -7.35 8.58 10.45
CA GLU A 147 -7.44 7.73 11.65
C GLU A 147 -6.11 6.99 11.88
N LEU A 148 -5.62 6.96 13.12
CA LEU A 148 -4.40 6.24 13.50
C LEU A 148 -4.64 4.72 13.40
N ILE A 149 -3.90 4.04 12.52
CA ILE A 149 -4.08 2.60 12.24
C ILE A 149 -2.93 1.74 12.72
N CYS A 150 -1.72 2.31 12.89
CA CYS A 150 -0.58 1.60 13.46
C CYS A 150 0.38 2.59 14.13
N GLU A 151 1.01 2.14 15.23
CA GLU A 151 2.24 2.75 15.76
C GLU A 151 3.39 1.77 15.57
N PHE A 152 4.62 2.28 15.39
CA PHE A 152 5.80 1.44 15.25
C PHE A 152 7.05 2.11 15.83
N ASP A 153 7.99 1.29 16.30
CA ASP A 153 9.21 1.72 16.96
C ASP A 153 10.26 2.16 15.94
N LEU A 154 10.03 3.34 15.31
CA LEU A 154 10.83 3.84 14.20
C LEU A 154 12.34 3.91 14.51
N GLU A 155 12.70 4.47 15.68
CA GLU A 155 14.10 4.65 16.05
C GLU A 155 14.79 3.31 16.37
N ASP A 156 14.12 2.40 17.07
CA ASP A 156 14.65 1.05 17.33
C ASP A 156 14.91 0.29 16.02
N MET A 157 13.98 0.43 15.06
CA MET A 157 14.14 -0.21 13.75
C MET A 157 15.32 0.38 12.95
N ARG A 158 15.52 1.70 13.04
CA ARG A 158 16.69 2.38 12.43
C ARG A 158 18.00 1.94 13.08
N VAL A 159 18.02 1.85 14.41
CA VAL A 159 19.21 1.36 15.15
C VAL A 159 19.53 -0.09 14.79
N ASP A 160 18.50 -0.93 14.58
CA ASP A 160 18.66 -2.32 14.11
C ASP A 160 19.05 -2.42 12.62
N GLY A 161 19.22 -1.29 11.91
CA GLY A 161 19.71 -1.21 10.54
C GLY A 161 18.65 -1.36 9.47
N TYR A 162 17.33 -1.28 9.81
CA TYR A 162 16.27 -1.33 8.82
C TYR A 162 16.11 0.02 8.10
N VAL A 163 15.92 -0.04 6.79
CA VAL A 163 15.51 1.11 5.99
C VAL A 163 14.01 1.29 6.16
N MET A 164 13.61 2.38 6.81
CA MET A 164 12.19 2.60 7.16
C MET A 164 11.40 3.33 6.07
N THR A 165 11.96 3.50 4.87
CA THR A 165 11.20 3.97 3.71
C THR A 165 9.95 3.10 3.54
N THR A 166 8.79 3.73 3.49
CA THR A 166 7.47 3.09 3.55
C THR A 166 6.75 3.27 2.21
N PRO A 167 6.77 2.26 1.31
CA PRO A 167 5.99 2.27 0.09
C PRO A 167 4.48 2.27 0.34
N VAL A 168 3.76 3.05 -0.47
CA VAL A 168 2.31 3.15 -0.55
C VAL A 168 1.91 2.96 -2.01
N VAL A 169 1.34 1.83 -2.36
CA VAL A 169 1.04 1.48 -3.76
C VAL A 169 -0.42 1.19 -3.98
N ILE A 170 -0.91 1.50 -5.17
CA ILE A 170 -2.24 1.18 -5.66
C ILE A 170 -2.15 -0.15 -6.42
N SER A 171 -2.53 -1.24 -5.76
CA SER A 171 -2.35 -2.59 -6.33
C SER A 171 -3.30 -2.92 -7.48
N ASN A 172 -4.38 -2.16 -7.63
CA ASN A 172 -5.31 -2.24 -8.76
C ASN A 172 -5.15 -1.06 -9.73
N ASN A 173 -3.91 -0.55 -9.90
CA ASN A 173 -3.58 0.59 -10.76
C ASN A 173 -4.12 0.44 -12.20
N ALA A 174 -4.17 -0.76 -12.75
CA ALA A 174 -4.70 -1.05 -14.08
C ALA A 174 -6.20 -0.72 -14.25
N GLU A 175 -6.93 -0.42 -13.18
CA GLU A 175 -8.35 -0.01 -13.23
C GLU A 175 -8.52 1.50 -13.43
N TYR A 176 -7.42 2.26 -13.37
CA TYR A 176 -7.40 3.70 -13.49
C TYR A 176 -6.83 4.11 -14.84
N ALA A 177 -7.43 5.13 -15.45
CA ALA A 177 -6.97 5.71 -16.71
C ALA A 177 -5.60 6.40 -16.54
N SER A 178 -5.39 7.00 -15.36
CA SER A 178 -4.09 7.57 -14.96
C SER A 178 -3.99 7.74 -13.45
N ILE A 179 -2.75 7.72 -12.96
CA ILE A 179 -2.37 8.01 -11.58
C ILE A 179 -1.37 9.16 -11.60
N SER A 180 -1.62 10.21 -10.84
CA SER A 180 -0.80 11.43 -10.84
C SER A 180 -0.24 11.70 -9.45
N LEU A 181 1.08 11.66 -9.33
CA LEU A 181 1.80 12.12 -8.13
C LEU A 181 1.75 13.66 -8.08
N LYS A 182 1.25 14.20 -6.98
CA LYS A 182 1.01 15.66 -6.79
C LYS A 182 2.11 16.36 -6.02
N HIS A 183 2.79 15.63 -5.16
CA HIS A 183 3.76 16.22 -4.24
C HIS A 183 4.93 15.27 -3.98
N ILE A 184 6.13 15.82 -3.98
CA ILE A 184 7.39 15.19 -3.56
C ILE A 184 8.05 16.11 -2.54
N GLY A 185 8.72 15.56 -1.53
CA GLY A 185 9.37 16.29 -0.46
C GLY A 185 8.61 16.21 0.86
N GLU A 186 8.82 17.16 1.76
CA GLU A 186 8.20 17.16 3.09
C GLU A 186 6.68 17.18 3.00
N CYS A 187 6.02 16.31 3.77
CA CYS A 187 4.59 16.24 3.84
C CYS A 187 4.08 15.96 5.25
N ASN A 188 2.87 16.43 5.52
CA ASN A 188 2.12 16.14 6.72
C ASN A 188 1.04 15.08 6.45
N VAL A 189 0.61 14.40 7.51
CA VAL A 189 -0.51 13.45 7.44
C VAL A 189 -1.76 14.15 6.89
N GLY A 190 -2.41 13.51 5.93
CA GLY A 190 -3.64 13.99 5.34
C GLY A 190 -3.48 14.87 4.10
N GLU A 191 -2.27 15.35 3.77
CA GLU A 191 -2.00 16.05 2.51
C GLU A 191 -2.19 15.11 1.31
N GLU A 192 -2.76 15.61 0.21
CA GLU A 192 -2.99 14.81 -0.99
C GLU A 192 -1.68 14.54 -1.74
N ILE A 193 -1.35 13.26 -1.95
CA ILE A 193 -0.12 12.83 -2.62
C ILE A 193 -0.41 12.26 -4.00
N LEU A 194 -1.42 11.38 -4.13
CA LEU A 194 -1.83 10.85 -5.44
C LEU A 194 -3.24 11.28 -5.78
N THR A 195 -3.49 11.45 -7.08
CA THR A 195 -4.83 11.50 -7.65
C THR A 195 -5.00 10.37 -8.66
N LEU A 196 -6.06 9.59 -8.48
CA LEU A 196 -6.46 8.48 -9.34
C LEU A 196 -7.62 8.92 -10.22
N TYR A 197 -7.55 8.67 -11.53
CA TYR A 197 -8.59 9.01 -12.51
C TYR A 197 -9.14 7.72 -13.14
N LYS A 198 -10.47 7.54 -13.06
CA LYS A 198 -11.19 6.43 -13.72
C LYS A 198 -11.77 6.86 -15.04
#